data_27665216129c0ecaa6487fbc0931a8fb
#
_entry.id   27665216129c0ecaa6487fbc0931a8fb
#
_cell.length_a   1.000
_cell.length_b   1.000
_cell.length_c   1.000
_cell.angle_alpha   90.00
_cell.angle_beta   90.00
_cell.angle_gamma   90.00
#
_symmetry.space_group_name_H-M   'P 1'
#
loop_
_entity.id
_entity.type
_entity.pdbx_description
1 polymer ?
#
loop_
_entity_poly.entity_id
_entity_poly.type
_entity_poly.pdbx_seq_one_letter_code
_entity_poly.pdbx_strand_id
1 'polypeptide(L)'
;ELRTGGARIREINICELDQANRNLMTILHVEASVIHAELYAHNPNGYADGTRAQIEAGFTIPATDYVRARRFQTRLRDAVDAQFSEIDILLAPSVPYVAPVEDPYIEDEGDSEILASGFANVTGHPSVSLPCGVCDGLPVGLQLTGPAGSDAALLTAANAIAGVLPASICP
;
A
#
# COMPACT_ATOMS: atom_id res chain seq x y z
N GLU A 1 -17.35 0.97 16.86
CA GLU A 1 -16.82 2.12 17.58
C GLU A 1 -16.78 3.38 16.73
N LEU A 2 -16.26 3.40 15.51
CA LEU A 2 -16.26 4.59 14.63
C LEU A 2 -17.68 5.15 14.41
N ARG A 3 -18.68 4.27 14.16
CA ARG A 3 -20.09 4.70 14.04
C ARG A 3 -20.63 5.30 15.34
N THR A 4 -20.24 4.74 16.49
CA THR A 4 -20.61 5.27 17.81
C THR A 4 -19.94 6.62 18.06
N GLY A 5 -18.72 6.83 17.53
CA GLY A 5 -18.02 8.11 17.50
C GLY A 5 -18.56 9.14 16.50
N GLY A 6 -19.67 8.82 15.79
CA GLY A 6 -20.34 9.74 14.86
C GLY A 6 -19.91 9.61 13.40
N ALA A 7 -19.03 8.67 13.04
CA ALA A 7 -18.62 8.46 11.66
C ALA A 7 -19.72 7.79 10.84
N ARG A 8 -19.94 8.26 9.61
CA ARG A 8 -20.80 7.60 8.61
C ARG A 8 -19.94 6.67 7.77
N ILE A 9 -20.20 5.38 7.85
CA ILE A 9 -19.42 4.35 7.13
C ILE A 9 -20.30 3.74 6.04
N ARG A 10 -19.77 3.71 4.82
CA ARG A 10 -20.34 3.02 3.66
C ARG A 10 -19.28 2.14 3.00
N GLU A 11 -19.72 1.07 2.40
CA GLU A 11 -18.87 0.27 1.52
C GLU A 11 -18.77 0.94 0.17
N ILE A 12 -17.55 0.90 -0.39
CA ILE A 12 -17.27 1.36 -1.75
C ILE A 12 -16.53 0.25 -2.50
N ASN A 13 -16.68 0.26 -3.81
CA ASN A 13 -15.92 -0.62 -4.69
C ASN A 13 -15.15 0.25 -5.69
N ILE A 14 -13.84 0.03 -5.77
CA ILE A 14 -12.96 0.71 -6.71
C ILE A 14 -12.57 -0.32 -7.77
N CYS A 15 -12.95 -0.05 -9.01
CA CYS A 15 -12.61 -0.92 -10.12
C CYS A 15 -11.11 -1.12 -10.28
N GLU A 16 -10.69 -2.31 -10.67
CA GLU A 16 -9.29 -2.69 -10.94
C GLU A 16 -8.34 -2.63 -9.71
N LEU A 17 -8.86 -2.45 -8.49
CA LEU A 17 -8.03 -2.38 -7.27
C LEU A 17 -7.22 -3.67 -7.05
N ASP A 18 -7.75 -4.80 -7.44
CA ASP A 18 -7.11 -6.12 -7.43
C ASP A 18 -5.85 -6.22 -8.29
N GLN A 19 -5.70 -5.33 -9.28
CA GLN A 19 -4.54 -5.27 -10.16
C GLN A 19 -3.44 -4.32 -9.66
N ALA A 20 -3.68 -3.61 -8.55
CA ALA A 20 -2.77 -2.59 -8.05
C ALA A 20 -1.37 -3.14 -7.76
N ASN A 21 -1.29 -4.27 -7.04
CA ASN A 21 -0.01 -4.85 -6.66
C ASN A 21 0.83 -5.30 -7.85
N ARG A 22 0.24 -6.02 -8.81
CA ARG A 22 0.95 -6.44 -10.02
C ARG A 22 1.54 -5.26 -10.78
N ASN A 23 0.77 -4.19 -10.94
CA ASN A 23 1.24 -2.99 -11.63
C ASN A 23 2.27 -2.22 -10.78
N LEU A 24 2.12 -2.19 -9.45
CA LEU A 24 3.12 -1.66 -8.53
C LEU A 24 4.45 -2.38 -8.70
N MET A 25 4.47 -3.71 -8.66
CA MET A 25 5.70 -4.49 -8.79
C MET A 25 6.38 -4.25 -10.15
N THR A 26 5.61 -4.15 -11.24
CA THR A 26 6.17 -3.80 -12.55
C THR A 26 6.86 -2.44 -12.53
N ILE A 27 6.23 -1.42 -11.96
CA ILE A 27 6.80 -0.07 -11.86
C ILE A 27 8.02 -0.08 -10.95
N LEU A 28 7.89 -0.67 -9.77
CA LEU A 28 8.94 -0.74 -8.73
C LEU A 28 10.21 -1.40 -9.26
N HIS A 29 10.10 -2.59 -9.86
CA HIS A 29 11.26 -3.32 -10.36
C HIS A 29 11.99 -2.53 -11.46
N VAL A 30 11.27 -1.96 -12.43
CA VAL A 30 11.89 -1.18 -13.50
C VAL A 30 12.57 0.08 -12.93
N GLU A 31 11.90 0.83 -12.07
CA GLU A 31 12.46 2.07 -11.51
C GLU A 31 13.64 1.76 -10.57
N ALA A 32 13.55 0.69 -9.76
CA ALA A 32 14.66 0.24 -8.92
C ALA A 32 15.88 -0.18 -9.76
N SER A 33 15.67 -0.91 -10.87
CA SER A 33 16.79 -1.32 -11.74
C SER A 33 17.52 -0.11 -12.34
N VAL A 34 16.81 0.95 -12.68
CA VAL A 34 17.40 2.21 -13.19
C VAL A 34 18.20 2.92 -12.09
N ILE A 35 17.62 3.06 -10.89
CA ILE A 35 18.27 3.76 -9.77
C ILE A 35 19.53 3.03 -9.30
N HIS A 36 19.48 1.70 -9.28
CA HIS A 36 20.58 0.87 -8.78
C HIS A 36 21.57 0.43 -9.86
N ALA A 37 21.37 0.78 -11.14
CA ALA A 37 22.17 0.27 -12.28
C ALA A 37 23.67 0.38 -12.07
N GLU A 38 24.17 1.55 -11.68
CA GLU A 38 25.62 1.78 -11.49
C GLU A 38 26.17 1.00 -10.29
N LEU A 39 25.49 1.08 -9.14
CA LEU A 39 25.91 0.38 -7.94
C LEU A 39 25.85 -1.14 -8.12
N TYR A 40 24.81 -1.62 -8.77
CA TYR A 40 24.67 -3.03 -9.11
C TYR A 40 25.79 -3.54 -10.02
N ALA A 41 26.14 -2.78 -11.06
CA ALA A 41 27.24 -3.14 -11.96
C ALA A 41 28.59 -3.25 -11.24
N HIS A 42 28.84 -2.45 -10.20
CA HIS A 42 30.08 -2.47 -9.43
C HIS A 42 30.08 -3.56 -8.34
N ASN A 43 28.97 -3.83 -7.70
CA ASN A 43 28.88 -4.77 -6.57
C ASN A 43 27.51 -5.47 -6.48
N PRO A 44 27.20 -6.42 -7.37
CA PRO A 44 25.91 -7.14 -7.32
C PRO A 44 25.75 -7.97 -6.05
N ASN A 45 26.84 -8.44 -5.45
CA ASN A 45 26.83 -9.23 -4.21
C ASN A 45 26.66 -8.37 -2.94
N GLY A 46 26.60 -7.06 -3.05
CA GLY A 46 26.34 -6.15 -1.94
C GLY A 46 24.85 -6.03 -1.58
N TYR A 47 23.98 -6.72 -2.31
CA TYR A 47 22.54 -6.76 -2.07
C TYR A 47 22.13 -8.08 -1.42
N ALA A 48 21.12 -8.04 -0.54
CA ALA A 48 20.43 -9.25 -0.10
C ALA A 48 19.80 -9.97 -1.32
N ASP A 49 19.72 -11.29 -1.26
CA ASP A 49 19.30 -12.12 -2.42
C ASP A 49 17.93 -11.70 -2.98
N GLY A 50 16.94 -11.46 -2.13
CA GLY A 50 15.61 -11.01 -2.55
C GLY A 50 15.63 -9.65 -3.25
N THR A 51 16.35 -8.66 -2.68
CA THR A 51 16.50 -7.32 -3.28
C THR A 51 17.24 -7.39 -4.63
N ARG A 52 18.29 -8.22 -4.69
CA ARG A 52 19.02 -8.45 -5.93
C ARG A 52 18.12 -9.02 -7.02
N ALA A 53 17.34 -10.05 -6.70
CA ALA A 53 16.40 -10.66 -7.65
C ALA A 53 15.37 -9.65 -8.19
N GLN A 54 14.85 -8.74 -7.36
CA GLN A 54 13.93 -7.69 -7.78
C GLN A 54 14.59 -6.69 -8.74
N ILE A 55 15.83 -6.28 -8.47
CA ILE A 55 16.60 -5.39 -9.36
C ILE A 55 16.86 -6.09 -10.71
N GLU A 56 17.27 -7.35 -10.68
CA GLU A 56 17.51 -8.16 -11.88
C GLU A 56 16.25 -8.34 -12.72
N ALA A 57 15.11 -8.61 -12.08
CA ALA A 57 13.80 -8.67 -12.73
C ALA A 57 13.49 -7.39 -13.51
N GLY A 58 13.77 -6.23 -12.90
CA GLY A 58 13.54 -4.93 -13.52
C GLY A 58 14.27 -4.73 -14.86
N PHE A 59 15.47 -5.26 -15.01
CA PHE A 59 16.22 -5.21 -16.29
C PHE A 59 15.58 -6.03 -17.40
N THR A 60 14.71 -6.98 -17.08
CA THR A 60 14.10 -7.89 -18.05
C THR A 60 12.67 -7.52 -18.44
N ILE A 61 12.02 -6.64 -17.68
CA ILE A 61 10.64 -6.20 -17.97
C ILE A 61 10.60 -5.39 -19.28
N PRO A 62 9.74 -5.78 -20.24
CA PRO A 62 9.59 -5.01 -21.48
C PRO A 62 9.10 -3.59 -21.23
N ALA A 63 9.63 -2.61 -21.97
CA ALA A 63 9.19 -1.22 -21.89
C ALA A 63 7.68 -1.05 -22.13
N THR A 64 7.08 -1.93 -22.96
CA THR A 64 5.63 -1.94 -23.20
C THR A 64 4.83 -2.24 -21.96
N ASP A 65 5.32 -3.13 -21.09
CA ASP A 65 4.63 -3.52 -19.86
C ASP A 65 4.78 -2.43 -18.80
N TYR A 66 5.94 -1.81 -18.69
CA TYR A 66 6.10 -0.60 -17.88
C TYR A 66 5.15 0.54 -18.30
N VAL A 67 5.04 0.81 -19.61
CA VAL A 67 4.11 1.85 -20.11
C VAL A 67 2.65 1.48 -19.80
N ARG A 68 2.27 0.20 -19.90
CA ARG A 68 0.93 -0.25 -19.51
C ARG A 68 0.67 -0.06 -18.02
N ALA A 69 1.64 -0.42 -17.16
CA ALA A 69 1.55 -0.22 -15.72
C ALA A 69 1.44 1.27 -15.34
N ARG A 70 2.18 2.18 -16.01
CA ARG A 70 2.07 3.63 -15.81
C ARG A 70 0.70 4.18 -16.23
N ARG A 71 0.12 3.68 -17.34
CA ARG A 71 -1.26 4.04 -17.74
C ARG A 71 -2.29 3.51 -16.74
N PHE A 72 -2.09 2.30 -16.21
CA PHE A 72 -2.92 1.76 -15.15
C PHE A 72 -2.85 2.65 -13.90
N GLN A 73 -1.66 3.05 -13.47
CA GLN A 73 -1.45 3.95 -12.34
C GLN A 73 -2.28 5.22 -12.47
N THR A 74 -2.30 5.86 -13.64
CA THR A 74 -3.10 7.08 -13.88
C THR A 74 -4.59 6.79 -13.73
N ARG A 75 -5.11 5.73 -14.36
CA ARG A 75 -6.54 5.37 -14.26
C ARG A 75 -6.95 5.03 -12.82
N LEU A 76 -6.11 4.27 -12.10
CA LEU A 76 -6.41 3.91 -10.72
C LEU A 76 -6.41 5.15 -9.81
N ARG A 77 -5.46 6.08 -10.01
CA ARG A 77 -5.44 7.35 -9.29
C ARG A 77 -6.75 8.11 -9.50
N ASP A 78 -7.17 8.29 -10.76
CA ASP A 78 -8.41 8.99 -11.09
C ASP A 78 -9.64 8.30 -10.46
N ALA A 79 -9.66 6.97 -10.44
CA ALA A 79 -10.74 6.20 -9.83
C ALA A 79 -10.79 6.34 -8.29
N VAL A 80 -9.63 6.41 -7.64
CA VAL A 80 -9.52 6.65 -6.19
C VAL A 80 -9.87 8.11 -5.86
N ASP A 81 -9.33 9.08 -6.60
CA ASP A 81 -9.64 10.51 -6.44
C ASP A 81 -11.15 10.78 -6.53
N ALA A 82 -11.84 10.13 -7.47
CA ALA A 82 -13.27 10.27 -7.63
C ALA A 82 -14.08 9.88 -6.37
N GLN A 83 -13.58 8.93 -5.56
CA GLN A 83 -14.27 8.54 -4.32
C GLN A 83 -14.31 9.69 -3.30
N PHE A 84 -13.27 10.50 -3.25
CA PHE A 84 -13.16 11.60 -2.28
C PHE A 84 -14.11 12.78 -2.56
N SER A 85 -14.88 12.74 -3.64
CA SER A 85 -16.02 13.64 -3.82
C SER A 85 -17.18 13.35 -2.85
N GLU A 86 -17.23 12.15 -2.27
CA GLU A 86 -18.34 11.67 -1.43
C GLU A 86 -17.90 11.10 -0.07
N ILE A 87 -16.60 10.89 0.13
CA ILE A 87 -16.01 10.41 1.37
C ILE A 87 -14.85 11.30 1.79
N ASP A 88 -14.61 11.40 3.09
CA ASP A 88 -13.49 12.15 3.65
C ASP A 88 -12.22 11.25 3.74
N ILE A 89 -12.40 9.99 4.10
CA ILE A 89 -11.32 9.02 4.34
C ILE A 89 -11.75 7.65 3.83
N LEU A 90 -10.83 6.96 3.16
CA LEU A 90 -10.97 5.57 2.79
C LEU A 90 -10.35 4.69 3.89
N LEU A 91 -11.07 3.65 4.30
CA LEU A 91 -10.65 2.70 5.34
C LEU A 91 -10.41 1.33 4.73
N ALA A 92 -9.31 0.70 5.13
CA ALA A 92 -8.98 -0.68 4.79
C ALA A 92 -8.20 -1.36 5.93
N PRO A 93 -8.13 -2.69 6.00
CA PRO A 93 -7.10 -3.35 6.79
C PRO A 93 -5.71 -2.91 6.30
N SER A 94 -4.74 -2.73 7.21
CA SER A 94 -3.35 -2.40 6.79
C SER A 94 -2.71 -3.56 6.04
N VAL A 95 -2.97 -4.79 6.51
CA VAL A 95 -2.56 -6.06 5.89
C VAL A 95 -3.71 -7.06 6.00
N PRO A 96 -3.78 -8.06 5.11
CA PRO A 96 -4.91 -9.00 5.08
C PRO A 96 -4.83 -10.12 6.13
N TYR A 97 -3.74 -10.20 6.89
CA TYR A 97 -3.49 -11.24 7.90
C TYR A 97 -2.70 -10.67 9.09
N VAL A 98 -2.62 -11.41 10.18
CA VAL A 98 -1.75 -11.09 11.32
C VAL A 98 -0.28 -11.38 10.98
N ALA A 99 0.68 -10.80 11.72
CA ALA A 99 2.10 -11.01 11.48
C ALA A 99 2.42 -12.52 11.37
N PRO A 100 3.00 -12.98 10.25
CA PRO A 100 3.39 -14.37 10.07
C PRO A 100 4.62 -14.72 10.91
N VAL A 101 4.87 -16.02 11.13
CA VAL A 101 6.06 -16.50 11.86
C VAL A 101 7.33 -16.35 11.01
N GLU A 102 7.20 -16.44 9.70
CA GLU A 102 8.28 -16.30 8.71
C GLU A 102 7.92 -15.21 7.72
N ASP A 103 8.92 -14.57 7.12
CA ASP A 103 8.69 -13.58 6.07
C ASP A 103 7.90 -14.19 4.91
N PRO A 104 6.81 -13.55 4.46
CA PRO A 104 6.04 -14.04 3.33
C PRO A 104 6.88 -14.04 2.05
N TYR A 105 6.61 -15.02 1.21
CA TYR A 105 7.28 -15.13 -0.08
C TYR A 105 6.72 -14.06 -1.04
N ILE A 106 7.62 -13.39 -1.77
CA ILE A 106 7.20 -12.49 -2.86
C ILE A 106 6.91 -13.35 -4.08
N GLU A 107 5.62 -13.44 -4.45
CA GLU A 107 5.15 -14.21 -5.60
C GLU A 107 5.01 -13.33 -6.85
N ASP A 108 4.69 -13.95 -8.00
CA ASP A 108 4.49 -13.26 -9.28
C ASP A 108 3.38 -12.20 -9.24
N GLU A 109 2.41 -12.34 -8.32
CA GLU A 109 1.30 -11.39 -8.11
C GLU A 109 1.66 -10.24 -7.16
N GLY A 110 2.89 -10.21 -6.66
CA GLY A 110 3.41 -9.22 -5.73
C GLY A 110 3.47 -9.71 -4.29
N ASP A 111 3.95 -8.83 -3.43
CA ASP A 111 4.07 -9.09 -2.01
C ASP A 111 2.70 -9.12 -1.34
N SER A 112 2.37 -10.23 -0.68
CA SER A 112 1.08 -10.39 0.02
C SER A 112 0.88 -9.38 1.16
N GLU A 113 1.95 -8.86 1.76
CA GLU A 113 1.87 -7.85 2.82
C GLU A 113 1.32 -6.52 2.33
N ILE A 114 1.51 -6.19 1.06
CA ILE A 114 1.03 -4.94 0.47
C ILE A 114 -0.31 -5.05 -0.26
N LEU A 115 -0.99 -6.20 -0.18
CA LEU A 115 -2.28 -6.41 -0.86
C LEU A 115 -3.32 -5.32 -0.54
N ALA A 116 -3.38 -4.88 0.71
CA ALA A 116 -4.32 -3.86 1.13
C ALA A 116 -3.77 -2.43 1.01
N SER A 117 -2.44 -2.25 0.98
CA SER A 117 -1.78 -0.93 1.00
C SER A 117 -1.17 -0.52 -0.35
N GLY A 118 -0.91 -1.47 -1.23
CA GLY A 118 -0.20 -1.25 -2.49
C GLY A 118 -0.87 -0.23 -3.42
N PHE A 119 -2.21 -0.13 -3.37
CA PHE A 119 -2.91 0.88 -4.17
C PHE A 119 -2.49 2.31 -3.82
N ALA A 120 -2.22 2.62 -2.55
CA ALA A 120 -1.78 3.94 -2.13
C ALA A 120 -0.38 4.26 -2.69
N ASN A 121 0.53 3.27 -2.73
CA ASN A 121 1.83 3.41 -3.39
C ASN A 121 1.69 3.66 -4.89
N VAL A 122 0.76 2.95 -5.57
CA VAL A 122 0.49 3.16 -7.00
C VAL A 122 -0.08 4.54 -7.26
N THR A 123 -1.06 4.96 -6.47
CA THR A 123 -1.82 6.18 -6.72
C THR A 123 -1.18 7.44 -6.14
N GLY A 124 -0.30 7.30 -5.14
CA GLY A 124 0.36 8.41 -4.46
C GLY A 124 -0.54 9.13 -3.45
N HIS A 125 -1.58 8.47 -2.96
CA HIS A 125 -2.41 9.00 -1.88
C HIS A 125 -1.71 8.87 -0.53
N PRO A 126 -1.84 9.85 0.38
CA PRO A 126 -1.32 9.73 1.72
C PRO A 126 -2.10 8.66 2.49
N SER A 127 -1.36 7.81 3.19
CA SER A 127 -1.95 6.75 4.02
C SER A 127 -1.24 6.64 5.37
N VAL A 128 -1.99 6.27 6.40
CA VAL A 128 -1.49 6.02 7.75
C VAL A 128 -2.16 4.78 8.33
N SER A 129 -1.40 3.95 9.02
CA SER A 129 -1.91 2.79 9.73
C SER A 129 -2.03 3.10 11.22
N LEU A 130 -3.18 2.78 11.80
CA LEU A 130 -3.44 2.87 13.24
C LEU A 130 -3.65 1.48 13.83
N PRO A 131 -3.14 1.20 15.03
CA PRO A 131 -3.52 -0.01 15.74
C PRO A 131 -5.01 0.02 16.06
N CYS A 132 -5.74 -1.05 15.76
CA CYS A 132 -7.20 -1.07 15.93
C CYS A 132 -7.77 -2.29 16.65
N GLY A 133 -6.91 -3.21 17.10
CA GLY A 133 -7.35 -4.39 17.82
C GLY A 133 -6.29 -5.47 17.85
N VAL A 134 -6.70 -6.63 18.35
CA VAL A 134 -5.87 -7.84 18.43
C VAL A 134 -6.64 -8.99 17.79
N CYS A 135 -5.97 -9.78 16.97
CA CYS A 135 -6.48 -11.01 16.39
C CYS A 135 -5.46 -12.13 16.67
N ASP A 136 -5.89 -13.24 17.25
CA ASP A 136 -5.03 -14.36 17.64
C ASP A 136 -3.82 -13.96 18.52
N GLY A 137 -4.00 -12.95 19.38
CA GLY A 137 -2.96 -12.43 20.27
C GLY A 137 -1.97 -11.45 19.59
N LEU A 138 -2.14 -11.15 18.31
CA LEU A 138 -1.28 -10.25 17.54
C LEU A 138 -2.01 -8.95 17.16
N PRO A 139 -1.31 -7.80 17.12
CA PRO A 139 -1.93 -6.52 16.77
C PRO A 139 -2.37 -6.50 15.31
N VAL A 140 -3.50 -5.83 15.06
CA VAL A 140 -4.01 -5.56 13.71
C VAL A 140 -4.11 -4.06 13.44
N GLY A 141 -3.89 -3.66 12.20
CA GLY A 141 -3.87 -2.27 11.77
C GLY A 141 -5.08 -1.89 10.92
N LEU A 142 -5.57 -0.68 11.15
CA LEU A 142 -6.53 0.02 10.29
C LEU A 142 -5.79 1.05 9.46
N GLN A 143 -5.81 0.90 8.14
CA GLN A 143 -5.27 1.88 7.21
C GLN A 143 -6.31 2.96 6.91
N LEU A 144 -5.89 4.20 7.02
CA LEU A 144 -6.62 5.39 6.61
C LEU A 144 -5.92 5.97 5.39
N THR A 145 -6.67 6.26 4.33
CA THR A 145 -6.14 6.93 3.14
C THR A 145 -6.96 8.19 2.88
N GLY A 146 -6.28 9.30 2.65
CA GLY A 146 -6.88 10.60 2.37
C GLY A 146 -6.72 11.04 0.92
N PRO A 147 -7.38 12.14 0.50
CA PRO A 147 -7.18 12.76 -0.80
C PRO A 147 -5.71 13.09 -1.07
N ALA A 148 -5.30 13.14 -2.34
CA ALA A 148 -3.95 13.51 -2.70
C ALA A 148 -3.55 14.89 -2.12
N GLY A 149 -2.39 14.94 -1.44
CA GLY A 149 -1.88 16.16 -0.79
C GLY A 149 -2.56 16.54 0.54
N SER A 150 -3.41 15.68 1.09
CA SER A 150 -4.10 15.92 2.37
C SER A 150 -3.37 15.42 3.61
N ASP A 151 -2.05 15.23 3.57
CA ASP A 151 -1.25 14.61 4.64
C ASP A 151 -1.57 15.17 6.04
N ALA A 152 -1.55 16.50 6.19
CA ALA A 152 -1.81 17.15 7.47
C ALA A 152 -3.26 16.92 7.97
N ALA A 153 -4.23 16.95 7.06
CA ALA A 153 -5.63 16.69 7.39
C ALA A 153 -5.83 15.22 7.76
N LEU A 154 -5.18 14.31 7.04
CA LEU A 154 -5.21 12.87 7.33
C LEU A 154 -4.63 12.56 8.71
N LEU A 155 -3.48 13.15 9.07
CA LEU A 155 -2.88 12.98 10.40
C LEU A 155 -3.77 13.53 11.51
N THR A 156 -4.45 14.67 11.28
CA THR A 156 -5.43 15.22 12.23
C THR A 156 -6.59 14.27 12.43
N ALA A 157 -7.16 13.74 11.36
CA ALA A 157 -8.24 12.77 11.41
C ALA A 157 -7.80 11.45 12.05
N ALA A 158 -6.58 10.97 11.74
CA ALA A 158 -6.00 9.78 12.33
C ALA A 158 -5.88 9.90 13.86
N ASN A 159 -5.43 11.05 14.36
CA ASN A 159 -5.36 11.31 15.80
C ASN A 159 -6.76 11.31 16.46
N ALA A 160 -7.77 11.88 15.82
CA ALA A 160 -9.13 11.84 16.31
C ALA A 160 -9.70 10.40 16.31
N ILE A 161 -9.45 9.64 15.26
CA ILE A 161 -9.87 8.23 15.12
C ILE A 161 -9.17 7.36 16.17
N ALA A 162 -7.86 7.55 16.40
CA ALA A 162 -7.13 6.83 17.43
C ALA A 162 -7.74 7.02 18.84
N GLY A 163 -8.31 8.19 19.12
CA GLY A 163 -8.98 8.47 20.40
C GLY A 163 -10.29 7.71 20.61
N VAL A 164 -10.90 7.14 19.56
CA VAL A 164 -12.14 6.34 19.66
C VAL A 164 -11.90 4.84 19.42
N LEU A 165 -10.71 4.45 19.02
CA LEU A 165 -10.32 3.03 18.91
C LEU A 165 -9.99 2.45 20.29
N PRO A 166 -10.12 1.12 20.49
CA PRO A 166 -9.78 0.48 21.75
C PRO A 166 -8.33 0.73 22.16
N ALA A 167 -8.11 1.22 23.36
CA ALA A 167 -6.79 1.51 23.94
C ALA A 167 -5.91 0.26 24.20
N SER A 168 -6.35 -0.93 23.82
CA SER A 168 -5.85 -2.21 24.29
C SER A 168 -4.69 -2.80 23.50
N ILE A 169 -3.87 -1.99 22.81
CA ILE A 169 -2.85 -2.53 21.88
C ILE A 169 -1.43 -2.02 22.18
N CYS A 170 -1.25 -1.29 23.26
CA CYS A 170 0.11 -1.02 23.72
C CYS A 170 0.50 -2.09 24.77
N PRO A 171 1.57 -2.87 24.54
CA PRO A 171 2.07 -3.78 25.57
C PRO A 171 2.57 -3.01 26.78
#